data_7a08885ee3b260bde80fc2f6d952e1dd
#
_entry.id   7a08885ee3b260bde80fc2f6d952e1dd
#
_cell.length_a   1.000
_cell.length_b   1.000
_cell.length_c   1.000
_cell.angle_alpha   90.00
_cell.angle_beta   90.00
_cell.angle_gamma   90.00
#
_symmetry.space_group_name_H-M   'P 1'
#
loop_
_entity.id
_entity.type
_entity.pdbx_description
1 polymer ?
#
loop_
_entity_poly.entity_id
_entity_poly.type
_entity_poly.pdbx_seq_one_letter_code
_entity_poly.pdbx_strand_id
1 'polypeptide(L)'
;TTLFRSIKYPYNVNLLTQKEAVMMLHRHYEVERWVKSLLEERTRLVNEFVELPCCEKIYPTDANFFLAKVTDAKKIYNYLVGKGIIVRNRTSISLCRDCLRVTIGTRPENDMLLEALKNYEC
;
A
#
# COMPACT_ATOMS: atom_id res chain seq x y z
N THR A 1 -22.09 -23.69 20.73
CA THR A 1 -20.99 -23.28 19.79
C THR A 1 -21.17 -21.87 19.26
N THR A 2 -22.39 -21.39 19.07
CA THR A 2 -22.69 -20.04 18.53
C THR A 2 -22.34 -18.94 19.53
N LEU A 3 -22.61 -19.13 20.81
CA LEU A 3 -22.29 -18.18 21.89
C LEU A 3 -20.77 -17.96 22.01
N PHE A 4 -20.00 -19.02 21.87
CA PHE A 4 -18.53 -18.97 21.97
C PHE A 4 -17.91 -18.16 20.80
N ARG A 5 -18.50 -18.22 19.61
CA ARG A 5 -18.08 -17.42 18.44
C ARG A 5 -18.36 -15.93 18.60
N SER A 6 -19.42 -15.56 19.34
CA SER A 6 -19.82 -14.17 19.55
C SER A 6 -18.96 -13.43 20.57
N ILE A 7 -18.33 -14.15 21.50
CA ILE A 7 -17.48 -13.56 22.55
C ILE A 7 -15.99 -13.74 22.28
N LYS A 8 -15.62 -14.60 21.35
CA LYS A 8 -14.22 -14.81 20.99
C LYS A 8 -13.76 -13.79 19.95
N TYR A 9 -12.57 -13.25 20.17
CA TYR A 9 -11.93 -12.40 19.16
C TYR A 9 -11.87 -13.11 17.80
N PRO A 10 -12.21 -12.44 16.68
CA PRO A 10 -12.36 -13.10 15.38
C PRO A 10 -11.07 -13.72 14.85
N TYR A 11 -9.92 -13.27 15.34
CA TYR A 11 -8.61 -13.74 14.91
C TYR A 11 -7.91 -14.52 16.02
N ASN A 12 -7.50 -15.75 15.70
CA ASN A 12 -6.67 -16.56 16.59
C ASN A 12 -5.20 -16.22 16.35
N VAL A 13 -4.52 -15.79 17.39
CA VAL A 13 -3.05 -15.65 17.38
C VAL A 13 -2.49 -16.99 17.89
N ASN A 14 -1.89 -17.78 17.00
CA ASN A 14 -1.30 -19.06 17.38
C ASN A 14 -0.01 -18.86 18.19
N LEU A 15 0.45 -19.92 18.86
CA LEU A 15 1.59 -19.86 19.77
C LEU A 15 2.91 -19.44 19.08
N LEU A 16 3.12 -19.88 17.83
CA LEU A 16 4.31 -19.48 17.07
C LEU A 16 4.31 -17.98 16.79
N THR A 17 3.17 -17.44 16.35
CA THR A 17 3.01 -15.99 16.16
C THR A 17 3.23 -15.20 17.44
N GLN A 18 2.76 -15.71 18.61
CA GLN A 18 3.00 -15.06 19.89
C GLN A 18 4.48 -15.04 20.25
N LYS A 19 5.20 -16.15 20.05
CA LYS A 19 6.65 -16.21 20.29
C LYS A 19 7.42 -15.24 19.38
N GLU A 20 7.12 -15.21 18.08
CA GLU A 20 7.74 -14.28 17.15
C GLU A 20 7.44 -12.82 17.51
N ALA A 21 6.21 -12.51 17.90
CA ALA A 21 5.85 -11.17 18.33
C ALA A 21 6.67 -10.71 19.56
N VAL A 22 6.85 -11.59 20.55
CA VAL A 22 7.68 -11.28 21.72
C VAL A 22 9.14 -11.03 21.32
N MET A 23 9.71 -11.87 20.43
CA MET A 23 11.06 -11.67 19.93
C MET A 23 11.20 -10.34 19.17
N MET A 24 10.22 -9.98 18.34
CA MET A 24 10.23 -8.71 17.61
C MET A 24 10.11 -7.50 18.53
N LEU A 25 9.38 -7.59 19.65
CA LEU A 25 9.34 -6.53 20.65
C LEU A 25 10.72 -6.25 21.27
N HIS A 26 11.56 -7.26 21.43
CA HIS A 26 12.95 -7.07 21.86
C HIS A 26 13.85 -6.44 20.80
N ARG A 27 13.42 -6.47 19.52
CA ARG A 27 14.13 -5.89 18.37
C ARG A 27 13.49 -4.58 17.89
N HIS A 28 12.86 -3.82 18.78
CA HIS A 28 12.13 -2.58 18.44
C HIS A 28 12.97 -1.57 17.63
N TYR A 29 14.28 -1.47 17.88
CA TYR A 29 15.19 -0.62 17.13
C TYR A 29 15.29 -0.96 15.63
N GLU A 30 15.10 -2.23 15.27
CA GLU A 30 15.03 -2.62 13.85
C GLU A 30 13.72 -2.17 13.22
N VAL A 31 12.62 -2.33 13.96
CA VAL A 31 11.30 -1.86 13.52
C VAL A 31 11.31 -0.35 13.32
N GLU A 32 11.91 0.41 14.24
CA GLU A 32 12.05 1.87 14.13
C GLU A 32 12.83 2.27 12.86
N ARG A 33 13.91 1.57 12.53
CA ARG A 33 14.65 1.80 11.29
C ARG A 33 13.80 1.53 10.04
N TRP A 34 13.05 0.42 10.04
CA TRP A 34 12.16 0.09 8.91
C TRP A 34 11.05 1.12 8.76
N VAL A 35 10.44 1.55 9.86
CA VAL A 35 9.42 2.60 9.84
C VAL A 35 9.99 3.90 9.29
N LYS A 36 11.18 4.32 9.74
CA LYS A 36 11.84 5.52 9.23
C LYS A 36 12.08 5.43 7.71
N SER A 37 12.65 4.33 7.25
CA SER A 37 12.89 4.09 5.82
C SER A 37 11.60 4.11 5.01
N LEU A 38 10.52 3.52 5.54
CA LEU A 38 9.21 3.54 4.89
C LEU A 38 8.64 4.96 4.81
N LEU A 39 8.78 5.77 5.85
CA LEU A 39 8.29 7.15 5.86
C LEU A 39 9.05 8.04 4.86
N GLU A 40 10.36 7.85 4.75
CA GLU A 40 11.20 8.53 3.76
C GLU A 40 10.77 8.15 2.33
N GLU A 41 10.62 6.86 2.05
CA GLU A 41 10.16 6.36 0.76
C GLU A 41 8.71 6.79 0.46
N ARG A 42 7.83 6.84 1.46
CA ARG A 42 6.46 7.37 1.29
C ARG A 42 6.48 8.79 0.79
N THR A 43 7.25 9.65 1.45
CA THR A 43 7.35 11.07 1.06
C THR A 43 7.88 11.20 -0.37
N ARG A 44 8.94 10.48 -0.71
CA ARG A 44 9.51 10.49 -2.05
C ARG A 44 8.51 10.01 -3.10
N LEU A 45 7.92 8.81 -2.88
CA LEU A 45 7.00 8.21 -3.83
C LEU A 45 5.75 9.07 -4.06
N VAL A 46 5.18 9.67 -3.01
CA VAL A 46 4.04 10.57 -3.13
C VAL A 46 4.40 11.80 -3.96
N ASN A 47 5.57 12.41 -3.70
CA ASN A 47 6.02 13.59 -4.45
C ASN A 47 6.24 13.29 -5.94
N GLU A 48 6.85 12.14 -6.26
CA GLU A 48 7.05 11.75 -7.66
C GLU A 48 5.74 11.30 -8.33
N PHE A 49 4.84 10.65 -7.58
CA PHE A 49 3.58 10.16 -8.12
C PHE A 49 2.62 11.31 -8.49
N VAL A 50 2.60 12.41 -7.72
CA VAL A 50 1.73 13.56 -8.01
C VAL A 50 2.10 14.26 -9.31
N GLU A 51 3.36 14.16 -9.74
CA GLU A 51 3.84 14.75 -11.01
C GLU A 51 3.48 13.91 -12.26
N LEU A 52 2.93 12.69 -12.06
CA LEU A 52 2.55 11.81 -13.17
C LEU A 52 1.31 12.36 -13.90
N PRO A 53 1.28 12.37 -15.26
CA PRO A 53 0.13 12.87 -16.02
C PRO A 53 -1.19 12.14 -15.70
N CYS A 54 -1.12 10.88 -15.30
CA CYS A 54 -2.29 10.09 -14.93
C CYS A 54 -2.79 10.36 -13.50
N CYS A 55 -2.07 11.12 -12.68
CA CYS A 55 -2.45 11.43 -11.31
C CYS A 55 -3.31 12.69 -11.24
N GLU A 56 -4.55 12.58 -10.77
CA GLU A 56 -5.42 13.74 -10.53
C GLU A 56 -5.27 14.29 -9.11
N LYS A 57 -5.10 13.40 -8.12
CA LYS A 57 -5.04 13.77 -6.71
C LYS A 57 -4.47 12.65 -5.86
N ILE A 58 -3.68 13.00 -4.85
CA ILE A 58 -3.31 12.09 -3.76
C ILE A 58 -4.00 12.54 -2.47
N TYR A 59 -4.57 11.56 -1.76
CA TYR A 59 -5.21 11.83 -0.46
C TYR A 59 -4.18 11.71 0.66
N PRO A 60 -4.28 12.55 1.71
CA PRO A 60 -3.40 12.47 2.88
C PRO A 60 -3.39 11.08 3.50
N THR A 61 -2.23 10.65 3.98
CA THR A 61 -2.06 9.31 4.57
C THR A 61 -1.03 9.30 5.68
N ASP A 62 -1.35 8.56 6.75
CA ASP A 62 -0.42 8.20 7.83
C ASP A 62 -0.05 6.71 7.79
N ALA A 63 -0.59 5.98 6.80
CA ALA A 63 -0.39 4.54 6.63
C ALA A 63 0.85 4.20 5.79
N ASN A 64 1.10 2.91 5.62
CA ASN A 64 2.10 2.36 4.70
C ASN A 64 1.59 2.25 3.25
N PHE A 65 0.56 2.99 2.91
CA PHE A 65 -0.01 3.11 1.57
C PHE A 65 -0.60 4.50 1.39
N PHE A 66 -0.82 4.91 0.15
CA PHE A 66 -1.62 6.08 -0.16
C PHE A 66 -2.73 5.73 -1.14
N LEU A 67 -3.75 6.60 -1.20
CA LEU A 67 -4.83 6.54 -2.15
C LEU A 67 -4.63 7.65 -3.19
N ALA A 68 -4.50 7.26 -4.45
CA ALA A 68 -4.38 8.17 -5.57
C ALA A 68 -5.63 8.10 -6.45
N LYS A 69 -6.23 9.24 -6.75
CA LYS A 69 -7.21 9.37 -7.80
C LYS A 69 -6.48 9.56 -9.12
N VAL A 70 -6.85 8.77 -10.13
CA VAL A 70 -6.19 8.72 -11.43
C VAL A 70 -7.21 8.84 -12.57
N THR A 71 -6.76 9.10 -13.78
CA THR A 71 -7.61 9.31 -14.97
C THR A 71 -8.50 8.10 -15.30
N ASP A 72 -7.94 6.87 -15.23
CA ASP A 72 -8.68 5.60 -15.45
C ASP A 72 -8.02 4.49 -14.62
N ALA A 73 -8.54 4.29 -13.41
CA ALA A 73 -7.99 3.30 -12.49
C ALA A 73 -8.04 1.86 -13.03
N LYS A 74 -9.02 1.53 -13.87
CA LYS A 74 -9.16 0.18 -14.42
C LYS A 74 -8.10 -0.10 -15.49
N LYS A 75 -7.88 0.83 -16.40
CA LYS A 75 -6.86 0.68 -17.45
C LYS A 75 -5.46 0.67 -16.85
N ILE A 76 -5.16 1.62 -15.95
CA ILE A 76 -3.86 1.68 -15.25
C ILE A 76 -3.60 0.41 -14.45
N TYR A 77 -4.61 -0.09 -13.71
CA TYR A 77 -4.49 -1.35 -12.98
C TYR A 77 -4.12 -2.52 -13.90
N ASN A 78 -4.85 -2.69 -15.03
CA ASN A 78 -4.59 -3.78 -15.97
C ASN A 78 -3.20 -3.65 -16.61
N TYR A 79 -2.78 -2.44 -16.95
CA TYR A 79 -1.44 -2.17 -17.47
C TYR A 79 -0.35 -2.57 -16.46
N LEU A 80 -0.49 -2.16 -15.20
CA LEU A 80 0.47 -2.49 -14.15
C LEU A 80 0.54 -3.99 -13.88
N VAL A 81 -0.62 -4.67 -13.86
CA VAL A 81 -0.67 -6.15 -13.75
C VAL A 81 0.09 -6.81 -14.88
N GLY A 82 -0.06 -6.31 -16.11
CA GLY A 82 0.72 -6.80 -17.28
C GLY A 82 2.23 -6.59 -17.16
N LYS A 83 2.67 -5.65 -16.31
CA LYS A 83 4.08 -5.41 -15.95
C LYS A 83 4.53 -6.17 -14.70
N GLY A 84 3.65 -6.98 -14.09
CA GLY A 84 3.94 -7.70 -12.84
C GLY A 84 3.83 -6.82 -11.58
N ILE A 85 3.28 -5.61 -11.68
CA ILE A 85 3.13 -4.67 -10.57
C ILE A 85 1.69 -4.72 -10.06
N ILE A 86 1.51 -5.03 -8.78
CA ILE A 86 0.18 -5.19 -8.18
C ILE A 86 -0.13 -4.00 -7.26
N VAL A 87 -1.15 -3.25 -7.64
CA VAL A 87 -1.80 -2.22 -6.82
C VAL A 87 -3.22 -2.64 -6.50
N ARG A 88 -3.99 -1.88 -5.73
CA ARG A 88 -5.40 -2.19 -5.49
C ARG A 88 -6.32 -1.17 -6.14
N ASN A 89 -7.13 -1.61 -7.09
CA ASN A 89 -8.22 -0.79 -7.62
C ASN A 89 -9.34 -0.68 -6.56
N ARG A 90 -9.72 0.55 -6.24
CA ARG A 90 -10.73 0.89 -5.22
C ARG A 90 -12.00 1.50 -5.80
N THR A 91 -12.14 1.56 -7.10
CA THR A 91 -13.27 2.17 -7.82
C THR A 91 -14.64 1.65 -7.37
N SER A 92 -14.73 0.40 -6.91
CA SER A 92 -15.97 -0.19 -6.39
C SER A 92 -16.35 0.26 -4.97
N ILE A 93 -15.46 0.96 -4.27
CA ILE A 93 -15.70 1.49 -2.93
C ILE A 93 -16.37 2.86 -3.04
N SER A 94 -17.38 3.11 -2.21
CA SER A 94 -18.04 4.42 -2.14
C SER A 94 -17.02 5.55 -1.98
N LEU A 95 -17.18 6.64 -2.71
CA LEU A 95 -16.30 7.83 -2.76
C LEU A 95 -14.88 7.58 -3.32
N CYS A 96 -14.54 6.35 -3.74
CA CYS A 96 -13.23 6.00 -4.29
C CYS A 96 -13.25 5.77 -5.81
N ARG A 97 -14.14 6.46 -6.53
CA ARG A 97 -14.20 6.35 -7.99
C ARG A 97 -12.84 6.73 -8.60
N ASP A 98 -12.33 5.88 -9.49
CA ASP A 98 -11.03 6.01 -10.15
C ASP A 98 -9.86 6.17 -9.18
N CYS A 99 -9.94 5.48 -8.04
CA CYS A 99 -8.86 5.46 -7.05
C CYS A 99 -8.08 4.14 -7.08
N LEU A 100 -6.76 4.29 -7.02
CA LEU A 100 -5.80 3.21 -6.78
C LEU A 100 -5.21 3.35 -5.38
N ARG A 101 -5.14 2.24 -4.63
CA ARG A 101 -4.38 2.16 -3.39
C ARG A 101 -3.01 1.59 -3.70
N VAL A 102 -1.99 2.39 -3.48
CA VAL A 102 -0.59 2.06 -3.70
C VAL A 102 0.08 1.82 -2.35
N THR A 103 0.61 0.62 -2.14
CA THR A 103 1.40 0.30 -0.95
C THR A 103 2.83 0.78 -1.15
N ILE A 104 3.42 1.35 -0.10
CA ILE A 104 4.83 1.76 -0.12
C ILE A 104 5.68 0.50 -0.03
N GLY A 105 6.43 0.21 -1.08
CA GLY A 105 7.38 -0.88 -1.15
C GLY A 105 8.80 -0.45 -0.79
N THR A 106 9.74 -1.30 -1.10
CA THR A 106 11.17 -0.96 -1.10
C THR A 106 11.46 0.05 -2.23
N ARG A 107 12.61 0.72 -2.13
CA ARG A 107 13.00 1.71 -3.15
C ARG A 107 13.00 1.14 -4.58
N PRO A 108 13.59 -0.04 -4.85
CA PRO A 108 13.53 -0.63 -6.19
C PRO A 108 12.11 -0.93 -6.68
N GLU A 109 11.22 -1.40 -5.79
CA GLU A 109 9.82 -1.67 -6.14
C GLU A 109 9.07 -0.37 -6.47
N ASN A 110 9.30 0.68 -5.69
CA ASN A 110 8.71 1.99 -5.93
C ASN A 110 9.23 2.60 -7.25
N ASP A 111 10.52 2.44 -7.55
CA ASP A 111 11.13 2.91 -8.79
C ASP A 111 10.55 2.18 -10.01
N MET A 112 10.34 0.86 -9.93
CA MET A 112 9.66 0.07 -10.98
C MET A 112 8.24 0.57 -11.24
N LEU A 113 7.48 0.88 -10.19
CA LEU A 113 6.14 1.44 -10.32
C LEU A 113 6.16 2.80 -11.02
N LEU A 114 7.02 3.71 -10.58
CA LEU A 114 7.15 5.06 -11.16
C LEU A 114 7.59 5.00 -12.63
N GLU A 115 8.55 4.15 -12.95
CA GLU A 115 9.02 3.96 -14.33
C GLU A 115 7.90 3.41 -15.23
N ALA A 116 7.17 2.41 -14.74
CA ALA A 116 6.03 1.86 -15.48
C ALA A 116 4.98 2.95 -15.76
N LEU A 117 4.66 3.80 -14.78
CA LEU A 117 3.66 4.85 -14.93
C LEU A 117 4.15 6.03 -15.77
N LYS A 118 5.44 6.35 -15.76
CA LYS A 118 6.04 7.36 -16.66
C LYS A 118 5.95 6.93 -18.13
N ASN A 119 5.99 5.62 -18.39
CA ASN A 119 5.86 5.04 -19.73
C ASN A 119 4.40 4.70 -20.11
N TYR A 120 3.45 5.02 -19.25
CA TYR A 120 2.03 4.84 -19.53
C TYR A 120 1.48 6.07 -20.28
N GLU A 121 0.93 5.84 -21.47
CA GLU A 121 0.24 6.88 -22.22
C GLU A 121 -1.17 7.09 -21.64
N CYS A 122 -1.40 8.25 -21.06
CA CYS A 122 -2.66 8.63 -20.44
C CYS A 122 -3.70 9.08 -21.49
#